data_4cc7e1602d4ff9d3c4e7f0d8d060b64b
#
_entry.id   4cc7e1602d4ff9d3c4e7f0d8d060b64b
#
_cell.length_a   1.000
_cell.length_b   1.000
_cell.length_c   1.000
_cell.angle_alpha   90.00
_cell.angle_beta   90.00
_cell.angle_gamma   90.00
#
_symmetry.space_group_name_H-M   'P 1'
#
loop_
_entity.id
_entity.type
_entity.pdbx_description
1 polymer ?
#
loop_
_entity_poly.entity_id
_entity_poly.type
_entity_poly.pdbx_seq_one_letter_code
_entity_poly.pdbx_strand_id
1 'polypeptide(L)'
;MTTKQLKNRGFTLVELLIVIVIIAILTVISLIAYNVIQNQARTTTAESSAKTLADKVQIYFTNESDYPKPADLDSSSTTPGKMVDPANASKPWHVDTNALTVSSTAITNANKPSKENVLNYATCGTPATGAKITYYDYTASKARERKIGSGC
;
A
#
# COMPACT_ATOMS: atom_id res chain seq x y z
N MET A 1 -50.06 -7.90 51.95
CA MET A 1 -49.14 -7.62 50.82
C MET A 1 -47.77 -8.15 51.22
N THR A 2 -47.30 -9.22 50.58
CA THR A 2 -46.00 -9.83 50.92
C THR A 2 -44.93 -9.29 49.96
N THR A 3 -44.06 -8.48 50.48
CA THR A 3 -42.89 -7.98 49.72
C THR A 3 -41.88 -9.11 49.55
N LYS A 4 -41.72 -9.56 48.28
CA LYS A 4 -40.76 -10.55 47.88
C LYS A 4 -39.36 -9.92 47.95
N GLN A 5 -38.57 -10.26 48.94
CA GLN A 5 -37.18 -9.83 49.10
C GLN A 5 -36.39 -10.45 47.92
N LEU A 6 -35.93 -9.60 46.99
CA LEU A 6 -34.97 -9.99 45.96
C LEU A 6 -33.63 -10.22 46.60
N LYS A 7 -33.16 -11.47 46.66
CA LYS A 7 -31.88 -11.85 47.20
C LYS A 7 -30.77 -11.33 46.26
N ASN A 8 -30.17 -10.19 46.60
CA ASN A 8 -29.00 -9.65 45.90
C ASN A 8 -27.83 -10.64 46.04
N ARG A 9 -27.48 -11.32 44.93
CA ARG A 9 -26.25 -12.11 44.86
C ARG A 9 -25.10 -11.14 44.61
N GLY A 10 -24.19 -10.99 45.58
CA GLY A 10 -22.97 -10.24 45.42
C GLY A 10 -21.97 -11.00 44.56
N PHE A 11 -21.17 -10.30 43.77
CA PHE A 11 -20.03 -10.86 43.06
C PHE A 11 -18.91 -11.30 44.01
N THR A 12 -18.26 -12.42 43.70
CA THR A 12 -17.08 -12.88 44.47
C THR A 12 -15.80 -12.22 43.88
N LEU A 13 -14.80 -12.01 44.73
CA LEU A 13 -13.49 -11.50 44.32
C LEU A 13 -12.83 -12.41 43.26
N VAL A 14 -13.06 -13.73 43.35
CA VAL A 14 -12.54 -14.72 42.40
C VAL A 14 -13.17 -14.59 41.04
N GLU A 15 -14.48 -14.36 40.95
CA GLU A 15 -15.17 -14.14 39.68
C GLU A 15 -14.65 -12.90 38.96
N LEU A 16 -14.37 -11.82 39.70
CA LEU A 16 -13.79 -10.61 39.09
C LEU A 16 -12.34 -10.88 38.63
N LEU A 17 -11.55 -11.59 39.40
CA LEU A 17 -10.16 -11.89 39.08
C LEU A 17 -10.03 -12.72 37.82
N ILE A 18 -10.84 -13.77 37.66
CA ILE A 18 -10.84 -14.61 36.46
C ILE A 18 -11.16 -13.77 35.21
N VAL A 19 -12.14 -12.87 35.27
CA VAL A 19 -12.54 -12.03 34.12
C VAL A 19 -11.39 -11.12 33.67
N ILE A 20 -10.73 -10.44 34.61
CA ILE A 20 -9.61 -9.53 34.24
C ILE A 20 -8.42 -10.31 33.66
N VAL A 21 -8.13 -11.52 34.14
CA VAL A 21 -7.08 -12.38 33.60
C VAL A 21 -7.38 -12.80 32.15
N ILE A 22 -8.62 -13.22 31.89
CA ILE A 22 -9.03 -13.61 30.55
C ILE A 22 -8.96 -12.41 29.59
N ILE A 23 -9.45 -11.23 30.00
CA ILE A 23 -9.38 -10.03 29.20
C ILE A 23 -7.92 -9.63 28.91
N ALA A 24 -7.03 -9.73 29.90
CA ALA A 24 -5.61 -9.43 29.73
C ALA A 24 -4.97 -10.32 28.66
N ILE A 25 -5.21 -11.63 28.71
CA ILE A 25 -4.69 -12.59 27.72
C ILE A 25 -5.23 -12.29 26.31
N LEU A 26 -6.54 -12.09 26.19
CA LEU A 26 -7.18 -11.79 24.90
C LEU A 26 -6.67 -10.49 24.30
N THR A 27 -6.44 -9.46 25.11
CA THR A 27 -5.91 -8.15 24.67
C THR A 27 -4.52 -8.31 24.06
N VAL A 28 -3.62 -9.08 24.67
CA VAL A 28 -2.25 -9.29 24.16
C VAL A 28 -2.29 -10.01 22.81
N ILE A 29 -3.08 -11.08 22.68
CA ILE A 29 -3.19 -11.83 21.43
C ILE A 29 -3.77 -10.95 20.31
N SER A 30 -4.81 -10.16 20.63
CA SER A 30 -5.46 -9.27 19.68
C SER A 30 -4.50 -8.19 19.15
N LEU A 31 -3.64 -7.64 19.97
CA LEU A 31 -2.67 -6.61 19.59
C LEU A 31 -1.65 -7.14 18.59
N ILE A 32 -1.13 -8.34 18.80
CA ILE A 32 -0.16 -8.98 17.89
C ILE A 32 -0.83 -9.27 16.54
N ALA A 33 -2.03 -9.87 16.56
CA ALA A 33 -2.77 -10.20 15.35
C ALA A 33 -3.10 -8.95 14.51
N TYR A 34 -3.45 -7.85 15.17
CA TYR A 34 -3.78 -6.58 14.51
C TYR A 34 -2.60 -6.03 13.69
N ASN A 35 -1.38 -6.03 14.24
CA ASN A 35 -0.19 -5.55 13.53
C ASN A 35 0.13 -6.39 12.30
N VAL A 36 -0.04 -7.71 12.37
CA VAL A 36 0.18 -8.61 11.22
C VAL A 36 -0.82 -8.32 10.11
N ILE A 37 -2.11 -8.20 10.45
CA ILE A 37 -3.18 -7.91 9.50
C ILE A 37 -2.98 -6.53 8.84
N GLN A 38 -2.60 -5.51 9.61
CA GLN A 38 -2.28 -4.18 9.06
C GLN A 38 -1.13 -4.23 8.06
N ASN A 39 -0.04 -4.89 8.39
CA ASN A 39 1.11 -5.00 7.48
C ASN A 39 0.74 -5.76 6.21
N GLN A 40 -0.08 -6.80 6.32
CA GLN A 40 -0.59 -7.55 5.16
C GLN A 40 -1.48 -6.67 4.28
N ALA A 41 -2.41 -5.92 4.86
CA ALA A 41 -3.27 -4.99 4.13
C ALA A 41 -2.45 -3.91 3.39
N ARG A 42 -1.45 -3.33 4.05
CA ARG A 42 -0.52 -2.38 3.45
C ARG A 42 0.25 -2.97 2.28
N THR A 43 0.78 -4.19 2.44
CA THR A 43 1.49 -4.89 1.36
C THR A 43 0.59 -5.14 0.17
N THR A 44 -0.64 -5.62 0.39
CA THR A 44 -1.62 -5.85 -0.67
C THR A 44 -1.99 -4.56 -1.41
N THR A 45 -2.14 -3.46 -0.70
CA THR A 45 -2.39 -2.14 -1.31
C THR A 45 -1.20 -1.69 -2.16
N ALA A 46 0.03 -1.82 -1.66
CA ALA A 46 1.24 -1.45 -2.40
C ALA A 46 1.40 -2.32 -3.67
N GLU A 47 1.17 -3.62 -3.57
CA GLU A 47 1.23 -4.55 -4.69
C GLU A 47 0.14 -4.26 -5.74
N SER A 48 -1.08 -3.97 -5.31
CA SER A 48 -2.18 -3.59 -6.19
C SER A 48 -1.88 -2.27 -6.93
N SER A 49 -1.34 -1.27 -6.24
CA SER A 49 -0.91 -0.01 -6.84
C SER A 49 0.20 -0.22 -7.86
N ALA A 50 1.18 -1.08 -7.54
CA ALA A 50 2.26 -1.41 -8.47
C ALA A 50 1.75 -2.17 -9.70
N LYS A 51 0.75 -3.03 -9.55
CA LYS A 51 0.09 -3.70 -10.68
C LYS A 51 -0.66 -2.69 -11.55
N THR A 52 -1.44 -1.81 -10.94
CA THR A 52 -2.18 -0.76 -11.68
C THR A 52 -1.23 0.13 -12.47
N LEU A 53 -0.10 0.55 -11.88
CA LEU A 53 0.90 1.32 -12.60
C LEU A 53 1.51 0.52 -13.75
N ALA A 54 1.81 -0.77 -13.54
CA ALA A 54 2.35 -1.65 -14.57
C ALA A 54 1.41 -1.78 -15.77
N ASP A 55 0.13 -1.97 -15.52
CA ASP A 55 -0.91 -2.05 -16.56
C ASP A 55 -1.00 -0.71 -17.34
N LYS A 56 -0.96 0.42 -16.64
CA LYS A 56 -0.95 1.76 -17.26
C LYS A 56 0.29 2.00 -18.11
N VAL A 57 1.46 1.61 -17.66
CA VAL A 57 2.73 1.69 -18.40
C VAL A 57 2.65 0.83 -19.68
N GLN A 58 2.05 -0.34 -19.61
CA GLN A 58 1.90 -1.23 -20.76
C GLN A 58 0.92 -0.67 -21.79
N ILE A 59 -0.19 -0.07 -21.33
CA ILE A 59 -1.13 0.64 -22.20
C ILE A 59 -0.44 1.84 -22.86
N TYR A 60 0.37 2.61 -22.11
CA TYR A 60 1.15 3.71 -22.66
C TYR A 60 2.07 3.22 -23.78
N PHE A 61 2.84 2.16 -23.52
CA PHE A 61 3.74 1.57 -24.51
C PHE A 61 3.00 1.13 -25.78
N THR A 62 1.82 0.53 -25.63
CA THR A 62 1.00 0.11 -26.79
C THR A 62 0.53 1.29 -27.63
N ASN A 63 0.27 2.45 -27.02
CA ASN A 63 -0.22 3.64 -27.72
C ASN A 63 0.90 4.50 -28.31
N GLU A 64 2.02 4.63 -27.59
CA GLU A 64 3.11 5.57 -27.90
C GLU A 64 4.34 4.86 -28.50
N SER A 65 4.37 3.51 -28.48
CA SER A 65 5.51 2.67 -28.93
C SER A 65 6.82 2.94 -28.19
N ASP A 66 6.75 3.56 -27.00
CA ASP A 66 7.89 3.85 -26.13
C ASP A 66 7.50 3.68 -24.66
N TYR A 67 8.45 3.37 -23.79
CA TYR A 67 8.21 3.36 -22.35
C TYR A 67 8.18 4.78 -21.78
N PRO A 68 7.22 5.10 -20.89
CA PRO A 68 7.17 6.43 -20.28
C PRO A 68 8.47 6.71 -19.51
N LYS A 69 8.95 7.93 -19.61
CA LYS A 69 10.11 8.37 -18.80
C LYS A 69 9.66 8.64 -17.36
N PRO A 70 10.56 8.58 -16.38
CA PRO A 70 10.24 8.95 -15.00
C PRO A 70 9.59 10.34 -14.88
N ALA A 71 10.01 11.28 -15.74
CA ALA A 71 9.42 12.63 -15.81
C ALA A 71 7.95 12.63 -16.25
N ASP A 72 7.50 11.65 -17.04
CA ASP A 72 6.10 11.55 -17.47
C ASP A 72 5.15 11.13 -16.34
N LEU A 73 5.70 10.63 -15.24
CA LEU A 73 5.01 10.21 -14.02
C LEU A 73 5.21 11.18 -12.85
N ASP A 74 5.94 12.28 -13.06
CA ASP A 74 6.21 13.28 -12.04
C ASP A 74 4.99 14.18 -11.82
N SER A 75 4.38 14.09 -10.64
CA SER A 75 3.27 14.94 -10.20
C SER A 75 3.74 16.14 -9.37
N SER A 76 5.01 16.23 -9.04
CA SER A 76 5.57 17.27 -8.16
C SER A 76 6.02 18.53 -8.91
N SER A 77 6.11 18.47 -10.23
CA SER A 77 6.53 19.59 -11.09
C SER A 77 5.38 20.57 -11.33
N THR A 78 5.72 21.84 -11.56
CA THR A 78 4.78 22.88 -12.04
C THR A 78 4.17 22.52 -13.41
N THR A 79 4.85 21.67 -14.18
CA THR A 79 4.35 21.06 -15.40
C THR A 79 4.22 19.57 -15.15
N PRO A 80 3.01 19.05 -14.93
CA PRO A 80 2.80 17.62 -14.69
C PRO A 80 3.32 16.76 -15.83
N GLY A 81 3.87 15.61 -15.51
CA GLY A 81 4.30 14.64 -16.51
C GLY A 81 3.12 14.12 -17.34
N LYS A 82 3.39 13.68 -18.56
CA LYS A 82 2.36 13.31 -19.54
C LYS A 82 1.30 12.32 -19.02
N MET A 83 1.72 11.34 -18.20
CA MET A 83 0.83 10.33 -17.65
C MET A 83 -0.02 10.79 -16.47
N VAL A 84 0.37 11.85 -15.80
CA VAL A 84 -0.32 12.40 -14.60
C VAL A 84 -0.99 13.75 -14.88
N ASP A 85 -0.84 14.31 -16.07
CA ASP A 85 -1.45 15.58 -16.46
C ASP A 85 -2.97 15.45 -16.51
N PRO A 86 -3.73 16.28 -15.76
CA PRO A 86 -5.18 16.30 -15.81
C PRO A 86 -5.76 16.51 -17.22
N ALA A 87 -5.03 17.18 -18.12
CA ALA A 87 -5.44 17.33 -19.53
C ALA A 87 -5.53 15.98 -20.27
N ASN A 88 -4.81 14.97 -19.78
CA ASN A 88 -4.81 13.61 -20.31
C ASN A 88 -5.72 12.64 -19.54
N ALA A 89 -6.58 13.13 -18.63
CA ALA A 89 -7.42 12.28 -17.76
C ALA A 89 -8.33 11.29 -18.52
N SER A 90 -8.69 11.60 -19.77
CA SER A 90 -9.48 10.71 -20.64
C SER A 90 -8.67 9.59 -21.29
N LYS A 91 -7.34 9.63 -21.22
CA LYS A 91 -6.48 8.62 -21.83
C LYS A 91 -6.46 7.33 -20.99
N PRO A 92 -6.46 6.14 -21.62
CA PRO A 92 -6.51 4.87 -20.89
C PRO A 92 -5.26 4.62 -20.03
N TRP A 93 -4.14 5.23 -20.39
CA TRP A 93 -2.88 5.14 -19.64
C TRP A 93 -2.71 6.22 -18.56
N HIS A 94 -3.66 7.17 -18.44
CA HIS A 94 -3.56 8.20 -17.40
C HIS A 94 -3.53 7.60 -15.98
N VAL A 95 -2.67 8.16 -15.16
CA VAL A 95 -2.47 7.77 -13.75
C VAL A 95 -3.07 8.83 -12.83
N ASP A 96 -4.04 8.44 -12.02
CA ASP A 96 -4.61 9.31 -11.00
C ASP A 96 -3.65 9.40 -9.79
N THR A 97 -3.12 10.60 -9.56
CA THR A 97 -2.20 10.89 -8.45
C THR A 97 -2.84 10.79 -7.07
N ASN A 98 -4.17 10.79 -6.97
CA ASN A 98 -4.89 10.51 -5.72
C ASN A 98 -4.89 9.01 -5.41
N ALA A 99 -4.91 8.15 -6.43
CA ALA A 99 -4.93 6.71 -6.26
C ALA A 99 -3.52 6.15 -5.98
N LEU A 100 -2.51 6.65 -6.68
CA LEU A 100 -1.12 6.25 -6.47
C LEU A 100 -0.16 7.43 -6.73
N THR A 101 0.97 7.42 -6.06
CA THR A 101 2.01 8.46 -6.19
C THR A 101 3.31 7.80 -6.65
N VAL A 102 3.93 8.36 -7.69
CA VAL A 102 5.26 7.94 -8.12
C VAL A 102 6.30 8.89 -7.52
N SER A 103 7.20 8.34 -6.72
CA SER A 103 8.27 9.09 -6.06
C SER A 103 9.56 9.00 -6.86
N SER A 104 10.27 10.11 -6.96
CA SER A 104 11.64 10.14 -7.46
C SER A 104 12.63 9.51 -6.48
N THR A 105 12.27 9.43 -5.20
CA THR A 105 13.11 8.82 -4.16
C THR A 105 13.05 7.30 -4.27
N ALA A 106 14.22 6.66 -4.31
CA ALA A 106 14.29 5.21 -4.39
C ALA A 106 13.71 4.55 -3.14
N ILE A 107 12.84 3.56 -3.35
CA ILE A 107 12.34 2.69 -2.29
C ILE A 107 13.36 1.57 -2.10
N THR A 108 13.89 1.45 -0.89
CA THR A 108 14.87 0.42 -0.49
C THR A 108 14.42 -0.23 0.81
N ASN A 109 15.12 -1.27 1.24
CA ASN A 109 14.84 -1.89 2.54
C ASN A 109 15.01 -0.90 3.70
N ALA A 110 15.92 0.07 3.57
CA ALA A 110 16.19 1.09 4.58
C ALA A 110 15.29 2.33 4.42
N ASN A 111 14.75 2.58 3.22
CA ASN A 111 13.93 3.75 2.92
C ASN A 111 12.49 3.31 2.62
N LYS A 112 11.74 3.14 3.69
CA LYS A 112 10.32 2.78 3.65
C LYS A 112 9.47 4.01 3.33
N PRO A 113 8.54 3.94 2.36
CA PRO A 113 7.62 5.04 2.07
C PRO A 113 6.62 5.27 3.22
N SER A 114 6.17 6.50 3.37
CA SER A 114 5.20 6.89 4.40
C SER A 114 3.78 6.36 4.15
N LYS A 115 3.45 6.13 2.86
CA LYS A 115 2.15 5.62 2.42
C LYS A 115 2.33 4.38 1.55
N GLU A 116 1.34 3.53 1.52
CA GLU A 116 1.34 2.26 0.80
C GLU A 116 1.24 2.41 -0.72
N ASN A 117 0.62 3.49 -1.19
CA ASN A 117 0.43 3.80 -2.60
C ASN A 117 1.59 4.59 -3.23
N VAL A 118 2.70 4.75 -2.50
CA VAL A 118 3.93 5.38 -3.03
C VAL A 118 4.79 4.32 -3.69
N LEU A 119 5.11 4.55 -4.96
CA LEU A 119 5.89 3.66 -5.82
C LEU A 119 7.12 4.41 -6.35
N ASN A 120 8.16 3.68 -6.74
CA ASN A 120 9.25 4.23 -7.51
C ASN A 120 9.25 3.58 -8.90
N TYR A 121 9.51 4.39 -9.93
CA TYR A 121 9.50 3.96 -11.32
C TYR A 121 10.86 4.26 -11.97
N ALA A 122 11.37 3.34 -12.72
CA ALA A 122 12.58 3.51 -13.53
C ALA A 122 12.46 2.79 -14.88
N THR A 123 13.01 3.37 -15.92
CA THR A 123 13.16 2.69 -17.22
C THR A 123 14.40 1.81 -17.24
N CYS A 124 14.37 0.77 -18.06
CA CYS A 124 15.47 -0.17 -18.23
C CYS A 124 15.92 -0.22 -19.70
N GLY A 125 17.24 -0.18 -19.90
CA GLY A 125 17.84 -0.17 -21.25
C GLY A 125 17.99 1.25 -21.83
N THR A 126 18.82 1.34 -22.89
CA THR A 126 19.04 2.58 -23.66
C THR A 126 19.16 2.23 -25.15
N PRO A 127 18.09 2.42 -25.97
CA PRO A 127 16.77 2.95 -25.61
C PRO A 127 16.00 2.05 -24.64
N ALA A 128 14.96 2.58 -23.99
CA ALA A 128 14.19 1.87 -22.99
C ALA A 128 13.47 0.67 -23.60
N THR A 129 13.82 -0.54 -23.18
CA THR A 129 13.20 -1.80 -23.62
C THR A 129 12.33 -2.43 -22.54
N GLY A 130 12.26 -1.77 -21.38
CA GLY A 130 11.45 -2.18 -20.26
C GLY A 130 11.35 -1.11 -19.18
N ALA A 131 10.64 -1.44 -18.14
CA ALA A 131 10.48 -0.60 -16.97
C ALA A 131 10.44 -1.43 -15.68
N LYS A 132 10.81 -0.81 -14.58
CA LYS A 132 10.82 -1.38 -13.26
C LYS A 132 10.02 -0.51 -12.31
N ILE A 133 9.10 -1.14 -11.58
CA ILE A 133 8.30 -0.50 -10.54
C ILE A 133 8.70 -1.11 -9.21
N THR A 134 9.16 -0.27 -8.28
CA THR A 134 9.54 -0.70 -6.95
C THR A 134 8.48 -0.26 -5.95
N TYR A 135 8.04 -1.19 -5.10
CA TYR A 135 7.10 -0.98 -4.01
C TYR A 135 7.64 -1.60 -2.72
N TYR A 136 7.05 -1.25 -1.57
CA TYR A 136 7.49 -1.77 -0.28
C TYR A 136 6.55 -2.88 0.22
N ASP A 137 7.13 -4.02 0.58
CA ASP A 137 6.45 -5.12 1.26
C ASP A 137 6.57 -4.92 2.78
N TYR A 138 5.47 -4.49 3.39
CA TYR A 138 5.40 -4.19 4.83
C TYR A 138 5.42 -5.44 5.69
N THR A 139 5.01 -6.59 5.14
CA THR A 139 5.03 -7.89 5.83
C THR A 139 6.46 -8.42 5.94
N ALA A 140 7.20 -8.36 4.83
CA ALA A 140 8.58 -8.83 4.76
C ALA A 140 9.60 -7.73 5.10
N SER A 141 9.15 -6.49 5.33
CA SER A 141 9.99 -5.31 5.59
C SER A 141 11.08 -5.09 4.54
N LYS A 142 10.72 -5.22 3.26
CA LYS A 142 11.68 -5.08 2.16
C LYS A 142 11.06 -4.48 0.90
N ALA A 143 11.92 -3.86 0.07
CA ALA A 143 11.53 -3.43 -1.25
C ALA A 143 11.32 -4.63 -2.19
N ARG A 144 10.29 -4.55 -3.03
CA ARG A 144 9.95 -5.50 -4.09
C ARG A 144 9.92 -4.80 -5.42
N GLU A 145 10.22 -5.53 -6.48
CA GLU A 145 10.24 -5.00 -7.83
C GLU A 145 9.27 -5.77 -8.73
N ARG A 146 8.54 -5.04 -9.56
CA ARG A 146 7.77 -5.56 -10.67
C ARG A 146 8.39 -5.07 -11.98
N LYS A 147 8.80 -6.00 -12.82
CA LYS A 147 9.45 -5.71 -14.10
C LYS A 147 8.46 -5.81 -15.24
N ILE A 148 8.63 -4.97 -16.27
CA ILE A 148 7.81 -4.90 -17.47
C ILE A 148 8.78 -4.83 -18.66
N GLY A 149 8.54 -5.62 -19.71
CA GLY A 149 9.42 -5.69 -20.87
C GLY A 149 10.68 -6.53 -20.62
N SER A 150 11.66 -6.43 -21.49
CA SER A 150 12.83 -7.32 -21.54
C SER A 150 14.14 -6.71 -21.04
N GLY A 151 14.17 -5.40 -20.81
CA GLY A 151 15.41 -4.67 -20.51
C GLY A 151 15.81 -4.61 -19.04
N CYS A 152 14.99 -5.16 -18.13
CA CYS A 152 15.27 -5.26 -16.71
C CYS A 152 15.70 -6.68 -16.38
#